data_0d3a80cb56fe421b2078ba57abef7f5d
#
_entry.id   0d3a80cb56fe421b2078ba57abef7f5d
#
_cell.length_a   1.000
_cell.length_b   1.000
_cell.length_c   1.000
_cell.angle_alpha   90.00
_cell.angle_beta   90.00
_cell.angle_gamma   90.00
#
_symmetry.space_group_name_H-M   'P 1'
#
loop_
_entity.id
_entity.type
_entity.pdbx_description
1 polymer ?
#
loop_
_entity_poly.entity_id
_entity_poly.type
_entity_poly.pdbx_seq_one_letter_code
_entity_poly.pdbx_strand_id
1 'polypeptide(L)'
;LIVPEPGSKGRRMYVANAGDSRCVLGLAGKAKPMSHDHKPGNAEEHARILNAGGFVEFDRVNGNLALSRAIGDFEFKQNASLPPEKQIVTADPEVLSHSWTGEEEFLVLACDGIWDCLSNQQVIDIVRRGIAEGKALDVITEELIDRCLAPDAEVGGIVYHNMTLLIV
;
A
#
# COMPACT_ATOMS: atom_id res chain seq x y z
N LEU A 1 -9.75 -7.82 -5.30
CA LEU A 1 -10.86 -8.67 -5.74
C LEU A 1 -11.92 -7.81 -6.43
N ILE A 2 -12.28 -8.14 -7.67
CA ILE A 2 -13.37 -7.49 -8.41
C ILE A 2 -14.48 -8.53 -8.63
N VAL A 3 -15.69 -8.22 -8.18
CA VAL A 3 -16.83 -9.12 -8.24
C VAL A 3 -18.06 -8.42 -8.85
N PRO A 4 -19.00 -9.17 -9.45
CA PRO A 4 -20.30 -8.62 -9.81
C PRO A 4 -21.01 -8.09 -8.56
N GLU A 5 -21.68 -6.94 -8.67
CA GLU A 5 -22.46 -6.39 -7.56
C GLU A 5 -23.83 -7.07 -7.50
N PRO A 6 -24.21 -7.69 -6.36
CA PRO A 6 -25.49 -8.37 -6.24
C PRO A 6 -26.67 -7.44 -6.53
N GLY A 7 -27.57 -7.86 -7.42
CA GLY A 7 -28.79 -7.12 -7.76
C GLY A 7 -28.60 -5.94 -8.73
N SER A 8 -27.37 -5.74 -9.24
CA SER A 8 -27.07 -4.73 -10.25
C SER A 8 -26.31 -5.33 -11.44
N LYS A 9 -26.15 -4.58 -12.53
CA LYS A 9 -25.24 -4.93 -13.63
C LYS A 9 -23.81 -4.42 -13.38
N GLY A 10 -23.57 -3.80 -12.22
CA GLY A 10 -22.30 -3.21 -11.82
C GLY A 10 -21.29 -4.25 -11.33
N ARG A 11 -20.08 -3.75 -11.09
CA ARG A 11 -19.01 -4.48 -10.41
C ARG A 11 -18.60 -3.72 -9.16
N ARG A 12 -18.10 -4.44 -8.18
CA ARG A 12 -17.50 -3.86 -6.98
C ARG A 12 -16.11 -4.41 -6.78
N MET A 13 -15.20 -3.50 -6.50
CA MET A 13 -13.82 -3.81 -6.14
C MET A 13 -13.68 -3.80 -4.62
N TYR A 14 -12.94 -4.77 -4.09
CA TYR A 14 -12.51 -4.81 -2.70
C TYR A 14 -10.98 -4.91 -2.68
N VAL A 15 -10.35 -4.09 -1.85
CA VAL A 15 -8.92 -4.12 -1.57
C VAL A 15 -8.75 -4.38 -0.09
N ALA A 16 -8.04 -5.45 0.24
CA ALA A 16 -7.64 -5.80 1.61
C ALA A 16 -6.15 -5.54 1.75
N ASN A 17 -5.75 -4.77 2.77
CA ASN A 17 -4.36 -4.42 3.04
C ASN A 17 -4.00 -4.70 4.51
N ALA A 18 -2.85 -5.30 4.73
CA ALA A 18 -2.24 -5.51 6.06
C ALA A 18 -0.73 -5.27 5.96
N GLY A 19 -0.32 -4.04 6.12
CA GLY A 19 1.07 -3.57 5.96
C GLY A 19 1.13 -2.20 5.31
N ASP A 20 2.28 -1.86 4.75
CA ASP A 20 2.58 -0.57 4.12
C ASP A 20 2.77 -0.64 2.60
N SER A 21 2.48 -1.78 1.98
CA SER A 21 2.20 -1.81 0.56
C SER A 21 0.89 -1.08 0.27
N ARG A 22 0.74 -0.50 -0.91
CA ARG A 22 -0.42 0.35 -1.23
C ARG A 22 -1.02 -0.01 -2.58
N CYS A 23 -2.34 0.12 -2.65
CA CYS A 23 -3.11 0.02 -3.88
C CYS A 23 -3.70 1.39 -4.24
N VAL A 24 -3.50 1.82 -5.48
CA VAL A 24 -4.03 3.09 -5.99
C VAL A 24 -4.76 2.83 -7.31
N LEU A 25 -5.97 3.38 -7.43
CA LEU A 25 -6.79 3.33 -8.63
C LEU A 25 -6.59 4.59 -9.45
N GLY A 26 -6.31 4.45 -10.75
CA GLY A 26 -6.44 5.50 -11.75
C GLY A 26 -7.91 5.68 -12.10
N LEU A 27 -8.49 6.81 -11.73
CA LEU A 27 -9.90 7.14 -11.94
C LEU A 27 -10.02 8.48 -12.64
N ALA A 28 -10.43 8.48 -13.90
CA ALA A 28 -10.56 9.71 -14.73
C ALA A 28 -9.31 10.61 -14.64
N GLY A 29 -8.12 10.01 -14.71
CA GLY A 29 -6.82 10.69 -14.64
C GLY A 29 -6.37 11.12 -13.24
N LYS A 30 -7.13 10.79 -12.18
CA LYS A 30 -6.78 11.11 -10.79
C LYS A 30 -6.43 9.84 -10.01
N ALA A 31 -5.49 9.99 -9.08
CA ALA A 31 -5.12 8.94 -8.15
C ALA A 31 -6.17 8.83 -7.04
N LYS A 32 -6.80 7.67 -6.90
CA LYS A 32 -7.68 7.33 -5.80
C LYS A 32 -7.03 6.25 -4.94
N PRO A 33 -6.61 6.55 -3.70
CA PRO A 33 -6.11 5.52 -2.79
C PRO A 33 -7.20 4.46 -2.53
N MET A 34 -6.80 3.19 -2.62
CA MET A 34 -7.65 2.02 -2.35
C MET A 34 -7.15 1.21 -1.15
N SER A 35 -6.13 1.68 -0.47
CA SER A 35 -5.66 1.21 0.82
C SER A 35 -4.92 2.33 1.55
N HIS A 36 -4.73 2.18 2.84
CA HIS A 36 -3.88 3.04 3.66
C HIS A 36 -2.71 2.24 4.20
N ASP A 37 -1.55 2.88 4.30
CA ASP A 37 -0.35 2.27 4.89
C ASP A 37 -0.52 2.15 6.39
N HIS A 38 -0.20 0.99 6.95
CA HIS A 38 -0.27 0.74 8.38
C HIS A 38 1.10 1.00 9.03
N LYS A 39 1.37 2.29 9.29
CA LYS A 39 2.61 2.72 9.96
C LYS A 39 2.38 2.82 11.48
N PRO A 40 3.39 2.52 12.32
CA PRO A 40 3.27 2.55 13.79
C PRO A 40 2.83 3.89 14.37
N GLY A 41 3.16 5.01 13.70
CA GLY A 41 2.78 6.36 14.10
C GLY A 41 1.33 6.74 13.79
N ASN A 42 0.60 5.98 12.98
CA ASN A 42 -0.82 6.25 12.70
C ASN A 42 -1.64 6.09 13.98
N ALA A 43 -2.55 7.01 14.25
CA ALA A 43 -3.24 7.12 15.55
C ALA A 43 -3.91 5.82 16.02
N GLU A 44 -4.62 5.11 15.13
CA GLU A 44 -5.30 3.84 15.46
C GLU A 44 -4.30 2.72 15.70
N GLU A 45 -3.27 2.63 14.88
CA GLU A 45 -2.21 1.64 14.99
C GLU A 45 -1.41 1.85 16.29
N HIS A 46 -1.01 3.09 16.55
CA HIS A 46 -0.31 3.48 17.76
C HIS A 46 -1.10 3.13 19.03
N ALA A 47 -2.40 3.46 19.05
CA ALA A 47 -3.28 3.14 20.17
C ALA A 47 -3.37 1.61 20.40
N ARG A 48 -3.48 0.80 19.33
CA ARG A 48 -3.50 -0.66 19.44
C ARG A 48 -2.18 -1.19 20.01
N ILE A 49 -1.04 -0.72 19.51
CA ILE A 49 0.30 -1.12 19.97
C ILE A 49 0.45 -0.88 21.47
N LEU A 50 0.12 0.33 21.95
CA LEU A 50 0.20 0.66 23.37
C LEU A 50 -0.75 -0.19 24.23
N ASN A 51 -2.00 -0.37 23.79
CA ASN A 51 -3.00 -1.18 24.50
C ASN A 51 -2.61 -2.67 24.57
N ALA A 52 -1.82 -3.15 23.62
CA ALA A 52 -1.30 -4.52 23.61
C ALA A 52 -0.04 -4.70 24.46
N GLY A 53 0.48 -3.62 25.05
CA GLY A 53 1.68 -3.65 25.91
C GLY A 53 2.98 -3.37 25.17
N GLY A 54 2.92 -2.94 23.90
CA GLY A 54 4.08 -2.49 23.12
C GLY A 54 4.33 -0.98 23.30
N PHE A 55 5.29 -0.47 22.57
CA PHE A 55 5.59 0.97 22.46
C PHE A 55 6.00 1.31 21.02
N VAL A 56 5.99 2.61 20.71
CA VAL A 56 6.47 3.12 19.42
C VAL A 56 7.61 4.09 19.67
N GLU A 57 8.74 3.85 19.03
CA GLU A 57 9.93 4.68 19.07
C GLU A 57 10.53 4.82 17.68
N PHE A 58 10.85 6.03 17.23
CA PHE A 58 11.34 6.33 15.88
C PHE A 58 10.45 5.76 14.76
N ASP A 59 9.12 5.85 14.95
CA ASP A 59 8.10 5.27 14.06
C ASP A 59 8.23 3.74 13.86
N ARG A 60 8.77 3.04 14.88
CA ARG A 60 8.93 1.59 14.90
C ARG A 60 8.26 0.96 16.11
N VAL A 61 7.61 -0.17 15.90
CA VAL A 61 7.07 -1.01 16.96
C VAL A 61 8.22 -1.56 17.79
N ASN A 62 8.20 -1.31 19.10
CA ASN A 62 9.25 -1.68 20.05
C ASN A 62 10.66 -1.25 19.60
N GLY A 63 10.75 -0.14 18.86
CA GLY A 63 12.00 0.40 18.32
C GLY A 63 12.60 -0.40 17.15
N ASN A 64 11.92 -1.44 16.65
CA ASN A 64 12.47 -2.38 15.65
C ASN A 64 11.66 -2.40 14.33
N LEU A 65 10.39 -2.76 14.37
CA LEU A 65 9.57 -3.03 13.19
C LEU A 65 8.92 -1.76 12.63
N ALA A 66 9.15 -1.44 11.36
CA ALA A 66 8.67 -0.20 10.72
C ALA A 66 7.21 -0.26 10.23
N LEU A 67 6.49 -1.35 10.49
CA LEU A 67 5.09 -1.52 10.13
C LEU A 67 4.29 -2.04 11.33
N SER A 68 2.97 -1.82 11.31
CA SER A 68 2.08 -2.15 12.43
C SER A 68 1.12 -3.30 12.11
N ARG A 69 1.04 -3.72 10.85
CA ARG A 69 0.32 -4.91 10.41
C ARG A 69 1.17 -5.74 9.46
N ALA A 70 1.17 -7.07 9.65
CA ALA A 70 1.94 -8.02 8.84
C ALA A 70 1.39 -9.42 8.95
N ILE A 71 1.63 -10.25 7.92
CA ILE A 71 1.55 -11.70 8.00
C ILE A 71 2.90 -12.20 8.55
N GLY A 72 2.89 -13.09 9.54
CA GLY A 72 4.12 -13.48 10.24
C GLY A 72 4.37 -12.62 11.48
N ASP A 73 5.62 -12.26 11.72
CA ASP A 73 6.06 -11.44 12.87
C ASP A 73 5.48 -11.91 14.21
N PHE A 74 5.54 -13.22 14.46
CA PHE A 74 4.87 -13.91 15.57
C PHE A 74 5.33 -13.46 16.94
N GLU A 75 6.53 -12.89 17.06
CA GLU A 75 7.04 -12.35 18.31
C GLU A 75 6.18 -11.20 18.87
N PHE A 76 5.50 -10.45 17.98
CA PHE A 76 4.57 -9.37 18.35
C PHE A 76 3.12 -9.84 18.52
N LYS A 77 2.83 -11.16 18.44
CA LYS A 77 1.50 -11.75 18.43
C LYS A 77 1.29 -12.79 19.55
N GLN A 78 2.00 -12.64 20.67
CA GLN A 78 2.06 -13.65 21.71
C GLN A 78 1.21 -13.33 22.94
N ASN A 79 0.46 -12.24 22.98
CA ASN A 79 -0.38 -11.91 24.12
C ASN A 79 -1.65 -12.78 24.14
N ALA A 80 -1.61 -13.86 24.92
CA ALA A 80 -2.72 -14.82 25.03
C ALA A 80 -4.02 -14.22 25.62
N SER A 81 -3.96 -13.03 26.23
CA SER A 81 -5.13 -12.34 26.79
C SER A 81 -5.86 -11.46 25.76
N LEU A 82 -5.28 -11.28 24.57
CA LEU A 82 -5.84 -10.44 23.51
C LEU A 82 -6.18 -11.28 22.27
N PRO A 83 -7.28 -10.97 21.59
CA PRO A 83 -7.60 -11.60 20.32
C PRO A 83 -6.60 -11.17 19.22
N PRO A 84 -6.53 -11.90 18.08
CA PRO A 84 -5.54 -11.66 17.02
C PRO A 84 -5.51 -10.23 16.47
N GLU A 85 -6.66 -9.60 16.31
CA GLU A 85 -6.79 -8.23 15.78
C GLU A 85 -6.33 -7.14 16.77
N LYS A 86 -6.11 -7.50 18.05
CA LYS A 86 -5.67 -6.57 19.11
C LYS A 86 -4.22 -6.78 19.53
N GLN A 87 -3.49 -7.66 18.88
CA GLN A 87 -2.07 -7.88 19.13
C GLN A 87 -1.23 -6.63 18.79
N ILE A 88 0.00 -6.56 19.27
CA ILE A 88 0.94 -5.47 19.00
C ILE A 88 1.07 -5.25 17.47
N VAL A 89 1.33 -6.33 16.73
CA VAL A 89 1.22 -6.39 15.27
C VAL A 89 0.07 -7.33 14.93
N THR A 90 -0.73 -7.00 13.94
CA THR A 90 -1.86 -7.84 13.52
C THR A 90 -1.81 -8.14 12.02
N ALA A 91 -2.36 -9.28 11.63
CA ALA A 91 -2.63 -9.62 10.23
C ALA A 91 -4.05 -9.21 9.79
N ASP A 92 -4.84 -8.61 10.68
CA ASP A 92 -6.21 -8.16 10.38
C ASP A 92 -6.17 -7.07 9.32
N PRO A 93 -6.75 -7.28 8.12
CA PRO A 93 -6.65 -6.31 7.04
C PRO A 93 -7.65 -5.16 7.20
N GLU A 94 -7.25 -3.97 6.79
CA GLU A 94 -8.22 -2.96 6.40
C GLU A 94 -8.83 -3.34 5.05
N VAL A 95 -10.15 -3.24 4.91
CA VAL A 95 -10.85 -3.54 3.66
C VAL A 95 -11.58 -2.31 3.15
N LEU A 96 -11.14 -1.79 2.01
CA LEU A 96 -11.84 -0.72 1.29
C LEU A 96 -12.59 -1.28 0.09
N SER A 97 -13.70 -0.63 -0.29
CA SER A 97 -14.46 -1.00 -1.47
C SER A 97 -14.77 0.19 -2.37
N HIS A 98 -14.93 -0.11 -3.67
CA HIS A 98 -15.29 0.85 -4.69
C HIS A 98 -16.31 0.22 -5.66
N SER A 99 -17.46 0.88 -5.84
CA SER A 99 -18.43 0.49 -6.86
C SER A 99 -17.99 1.03 -8.22
N TRP A 100 -18.05 0.19 -9.23
CA TRP A 100 -17.62 0.51 -10.58
C TRP A 100 -18.47 1.62 -11.20
N THR A 101 -17.81 2.68 -11.68
CA THR A 101 -18.46 3.86 -12.28
C THR A 101 -18.32 3.90 -13.80
N GLY A 102 -17.35 3.16 -14.36
CA GLY A 102 -16.95 3.20 -15.77
C GLY A 102 -15.84 4.19 -16.07
N GLU A 103 -15.32 4.88 -15.06
CA GLU A 103 -14.19 5.83 -15.18
C GLU A 103 -12.86 5.24 -14.68
N GLU A 104 -12.87 3.98 -14.24
CA GLU A 104 -11.69 3.24 -13.81
C GLU A 104 -10.80 2.93 -15.01
N GLU A 105 -9.53 3.30 -14.92
CA GLU A 105 -8.56 3.12 -16.00
C GLU A 105 -7.66 1.91 -15.74
N PHE A 106 -7.07 1.83 -14.54
CA PHE A 106 -6.17 0.75 -14.12
C PHE A 106 -5.94 0.82 -12.61
N LEU A 107 -5.39 -0.26 -12.06
CA LEU A 107 -4.90 -0.34 -10.67
C LEU A 107 -3.39 -0.44 -10.64
N VAL A 108 -2.79 0.18 -9.63
CA VAL A 108 -1.37 0.00 -9.31
C VAL A 108 -1.26 -0.51 -7.87
N LEU A 109 -0.60 -1.66 -7.71
CA LEU A 109 -0.25 -2.22 -6.41
C LEU A 109 1.28 -2.24 -6.31
N ALA A 110 1.83 -1.66 -5.26
CA ALA A 110 3.28 -1.65 -5.06
C ALA A 110 3.64 -1.67 -3.57
N CYS A 111 4.88 -2.08 -3.28
CA CYS A 111 5.48 -1.94 -1.96
C CYS A 111 5.96 -0.51 -1.73
N ASP A 112 6.41 -0.24 -0.50
CA ASP A 112 6.92 1.06 -0.05
C ASP A 112 8.07 1.61 -0.91
N GLY A 113 8.93 0.73 -1.48
CA GLY A 113 10.03 1.15 -2.35
C GLY A 113 9.61 2.00 -3.56
N ILE A 114 8.35 1.94 -3.97
CA ILE A 114 7.77 2.81 -4.99
C ILE A 114 7.12 4.05 -4.34
N TRP A 115 6.33 3.85 -3.28
CA TRP A 115 5.52 4.91 -2.68
C TRP A 115 6.32 5.90 -1.84
N ASP A 116 7.51 5.53 -1.39
CA ASP A 116 8.46 6.43 -0.71
C ASP A 116 9.18 7.35 -1.71
N CYS A 117 9.30 6.92 -2.99
CA CYS A 117 9.93 7.69 -4.05
C CYS A 117 8.95 8.58 -4.82
N LEU A 118 7.74 8.10 -5.06
CA LEU A 118 6.75 8.73 -5.93
C LEU A 118 5.40 8.88 -5.23
N SER A 119 4.78 10.05 -5.38
CA SER A 119 3.40 10.24 -4.93
C SER A 119 2.41 9.42 -5.75
N ASN A 120 1.23 9.14 -5.17
CA ASN A 120 0.17 8.42 -5.85
C ASN A 120 -0.15 9.02 -7.24
N GLN A 121 -0.24 10.34 -7.34
CA GLN A 121 -0.56 11.01 -8.61
C GLN A 121 0.58 10.89 -9.63
N GLN A 122 1.84 11.00 -9.20
CA GLN A 122 2.98 10.82 -10.11
C GLN A 122 3.00 9.43 -10.73
N VAL A 123 2.72 8.39 -9.95
CA VAL A 123 2.62 7.02 -10.46
C VAL A 123 1.48 6.91 -11.47
N ILE A 124 0.29 7.41 -11.15
CA ILE A 124 -0.86 7.40 -12.08
C ILE A 124 -0.54 8.14 -13.37
N ASP A 125 0.10 9.31 -13.30
CA ASP A 125 0.45 10.12 -14.47
C ASP A 125 1.47 9.41 -15.39
N ILE A 126 2.44 8.70 -14.80
CA ILE A 126 3.44 7.92 -15.56
C ILE A 126 2.77 6.75 -16.27
N VAL A 127 1.97 5.94 -15.55
CA VAL A 127 1.28 4.79 -16.14
C VAL A 127 0.33 5.25 -17.25
N ARG A 128 -0.47 6.29 -16.99
CA ARG A 128 -1.42 6.83 -17.96
C ARG A 128 -0.73 7.33 -19.23
N ARG A 129 0.41 8.02 -19.09
CA ARG A 129 1.22 8.46 -20.22
C ARG A 129 1.76 7.28 -21.02
N GLY A 130 2.34 6.28 -20.37
CA GLY A 130 2.86 5.10 -21.03
C GLY A 130 1.79 4.34 -21.83
N ILE A 131 0.59 4.19 -21.25
CA ILE A 131 -0.55 3.58 -21.95
C ILE A 131 -0.97 4.42 -23.17
N ALA A 132 -1.02 5.75 -23.05
CA ALA A 132 -1.37 6.64 -24.16
C ALA A 132 -0.31 6.63 -25.29
N GLU A 133 0.96 6.38 -24.94
CA GLU A 133 2.07 6.19 -25.89
C GLU A 133 2.07 4.78 -26.53
N GLY A 134 1.17 3.89 -26.11
CA GLY A 134 1.06 2.50 -26.62
C GLY A 134 2.14 1.57 -26.09
N LYS A 135 2.80 1.90 -24.98
CA LYS A 135 3.78 1.03 -24.34
C LYS A 135 3.13 -0.20 -23.71
N ALA A 136 3.83 -1.31 -23.69
CA ALA A 136 3.43 -2.50 -22.95
C ALA A 136 3.54 -2.26 -21.43
N LEU A 137 2.71 -2.92 -20.62
CA LEU A 137 2.66 -2.68 -19.17
C LEU A 137 3.96 -3.06 -18.46
N ASP A 138 4.68 -4.06 -18.93
CA ASP A 138 6.01 -4.46 -18.42
C ASP A 138 7.03 -3.32 -18.62
N VAL A 139 7.05 -2.69 -19.78
CA VAL A 139 7.93 -1.53 -20.06
C VAL A 139 7.60 -0.36 -19.13
N ILE A 140 6.32 -0.08 -18.90
CA ILE A 140 5.89 0.99 -17.98
C ILE A 140 6.33 0.66 -16.55
N THR A 141 6.23 -0.61 -16.16
CA THR A 141 6.66 -1.10 -14.84
C THR A 141 8.18 -0.92 -14.65
N GLU A 142 8.98 -1.29 -15.65
CA GLU A 142 10.43 -1.08 -15.64
C GLU A 142 10.79 0.40 -15.52
N GLU A 143 10.16 1.28 -16.31
CA GLU A 143 10.39 2.73 -16.25
C GLU A 143 10.06 3.33 -14.87
N LEU A 144 9.04 2.82 -14.18
CA LEU A 144 8.69 3.24 -12.82
C LEU A 144 9.75 2.81 -11.80
N ILE A 145 10.21 1.56 -11.89
CA ILE A 145 11.26 1.03 -11.02
C ILE A 145 12.57 1.79 -11.26
N ASP A 146 12.95 2.00 -12.50
CA ASP A 146 14.18 2.74 -12.86
C ASP A 146 14.18 4.16 -12.30
N ARG A 147 13.02 4.84 -12.30
CA ARG A 147 12.88 6.16 -11.68
C ARG A 147 13.13 6.15 -10.18
N CYS A 148 12.69 5.09 -9.50
CA CYS A 148 12.91 4.95 -8.06
C CYS A 148 14.34 4.51 -7.73
N LEU A 149 15.05 3.88 -8.68
CA LEU A 149 16.45 3.51 -8.55
C LEU A 149 17.42 4.65 -8.88
N ALA A 150 16.98 5.63 -9.68
CA ALA A 150 17.84 6.75 -10.07
C ALA A 150 18.20 7.57 -8.82
N PRO A 151 19.51 7.78 -8.53
CA PRO A 151 19.90 8.61 -7.41
C PRO A 151 19.45 10.04 -7.71
N ASP A 152 18.48 10.54 -6.95
CA ASP A 152 18.18 11.97 -6.93
C ASP A 152 19.42 12.67 -6.37
N ALA A 153 20.04 13.50 -7.18
CA ALA A 153 21.28 14.22 -6.82
C ALA A 153 21.06 15.22 -5.65
N GLU A 154 19.82 15.42 -5.22
CA GLU A 154 19.45 16.35 -4.15
C GLU A 154 19.12 15.68 -2.80
N VAL A 155 18.86 14.37 -2.77
CA VAL A 155 18.58 13.64 -1.52
C VAL A 155 19.72 12.63 -1.31
N GLY A 156 20.70 12.97 -0.53
CA GLY A 156 21.94 12.22 -0.31
C GLY A 156 21.77 10.90 0.45
N GLY A 157 20.99 9.98 -0.08
CA GLY A 157 20.85 8.63 0.45
C GLY A 157 20.46 7.65 -0.64
N ILE A 158 21.33 6.70 -0.93
CA ILE A 158 20.98 5.52 -1.72
C ILE A 158 20.07 4.67 -0.83
N VAL A 159 18.77 4.75 -1.06
CA VAL A 159 17.80 3.91 -0.36
C VAL A 159 17.68 2.61 -1.15
N TYR A 160 18.27 1.54 -0.63
CA TYR A 160 18.14 0.19 -1.19
C TYR A 160 16.79 -0.39 -0.71
N HIS A 161 15.71 -0.13 -1.44
CA HIS A 161 14.44 -0.83 -1.22
C HIS A 161 14.30 -1.99 -2.22
N ASN A 162 13.82 -3.12 -1.75
CA ASN A 162 13.25 -4.11 -2.65
C ASN A 162 11.99 -3.51 -3.29
N MET A 163 11.86 -3.60 -4.61
CA MET A 163 10.74 -3.01 -5.32
C MET A 163 9.88 -4.07 -5.97
N THR A 164 8.60 -3.96 -5.75
CA THR A 164 7.58 -4.78 -6.41
C THR A 164 6.46 -3.88 -6.88
N LEU A 165 6.05 -4.03 -8.13
CA LEU A 165 5.00 -3.24 -8.76
C LEU A 165 4.15 -4.13 -9.66
N LEU A 166 2.84 -3.95 -9.60
CA LEU A 166 1.85 -4.61 -10.45
C LEU A 166 0.88 -3.56 -11.01
N ILE A 167 0.67 -3.58 -12.34
CA ILE A 167 -0.35 -2.80 -13.03
C ILE A 167 -1.43 -3.75 -13.56
N VAL A 168 -2.70 -3.46 -13.27
CA VAL A 168 -3.86 -4.28 -13.63
C VAL A 168 -4.89 -3.44 -14.39
#